data_3c323a611a6e44da1f73e021317dc020
#
_entry.id   3c323a611a6e44da1f73e021317dc020
#
_cell.length_a   1.000
_cell.length_b   1.000
_cell.length_c   1.000
_cell.angle_alpha   90.00
_cell.angle_beta   90.00
_cell.angle_gamma   90.00
#
_symmetry.space_group_name_H-M   'P 1'
#
loop_
_entity.id
_entity.type
_entity.pdbx_description
1 polymer ?
#
loop_
_entity_poly.entity_id
_entity_poly.type
_entity_poly.pdbx_seq_one_letter_code
_entity_poly.pdbx_strand_id
1 'polypeptide(L)'
;MNRKTFIKNSIYGSAAVGLALNNFSCSSHKNITILHTNDVHSHVEPFSKDHSEFPNKGGFERRATLISEIRRQNPNTLLFDAGDIFQGTPYFNFYGGEIEFKLMSMLGYDAVTIGNHDFDNGIDGLDNQLPNAKFDIISSNYEFKNTILESKISNYKIYNKSGIKIGVFGLGIELEGPVSYTHLT
;
A
#
# COMPACT_ATOMS: atom_id res chain seq x y z
N MET A 1 -20.35 56.20 -35.55
CA MET A 1 -19.09 55.46 -35.45
C MET A 1 -18.53 55.25 -36.84
N ASN A 2 -17.29 55.68 -37.12
CA ASN A 2 -16.77 55.54 -38.47
C ASN A 2 -16.18 54.10 -38.68
N ARG A 3 -16.07 53.70 -39.94
CA ARG A 3 -15.65 52.36 -40.33
C ARG A 3 -14.28 51.95 -39.76
N LYS A 4 -13.33 52.87 -39.61
CA LYS A 4 -12.01 52.63 -39.02
C LYS A 4 -12.09 52.30 -37.51
N THR A 5 -12.95 53.01 -36.79
CA THR A 5 -13.16 52.80 -35.34
C THR A 5 -13.85 51.47 -35.07
N PHE A 6 -14.80 51.07 -35.94
CA PHE A 6 -15.44 49.74 -35.82
C PHE A 6 -14.44 48.61 -36.04
N ILE A 7 -13.62 48.69 -37.07
CA ILE A 7 -12.61 47.63 -37.35
C ILE A 7 -11.58 47.53 -36.21
N LYS A 8 -11.06 48.66 -35.71
CA LYS A 8 -10.15 48.67 -34.56
C LYS A 8 -10.75 48.00 -33.32
N ASN A 9 -11.97 48.37 -32.97
CA ASN A 9 -12.64 47.82 -31.80
C ASN A 9 -12.96 46.33 -31.96
N SER A 10 -13.26 45.86 -33.16
CA SER A 10 -13.46 44.45 -33.46
C SER A 10 -12.17 43.63 -33.33
N ILE A 11 -11.03 44.18 -33.77
CA ILE A 11 -9.71 43.52 -33.61
C ILE A 11 -9.31 43.42 -32.13
N TYR A 12 -9.49 44.48 -31.35
CA TYR A 12 -9.19 44.45 -29.93
C TYR A 12 -10.15 43.52 -29.15
N GLY A 13 -11.42 43.47 -29.53
CA GLY A 13 -12.39 42.54 -28.95
C GLY A 13 -12.05 41.09 -29.23
N SER A 14 -11.65 40.78 -30.46
CA SER A 14 -11.25 39.40 -30.83
C SER A 14 -9.96 38.95 -30.16
N ALA A 15 -8.97 39.85 -29.98
CA ALA A 15 -7.73 39.57 -29.27
C ALA A 15 -7.96 39.32 -27.77
N ALA A 16 -8.86 40.07 -27.13
CA ALA A 16 -9.21 39.89 -25.72
C ALA A 16 -9.94 38.57 -25.48
N VAL A 17 -10.84 38.15 -26.36
CA VAL A 17 -11.53 36.86 -26.29
C VAL A 17 -10.56 35.70 -26.53
N GLY A 18 -9.63 35.83 -27.49
CA GLY A 18 -8.60 34.81 -27.75
C GLY A 18 -7.65 34.59 -26.56
N LEU A 19 -7.28 35.63 -25.85
CA LEU A 19 -6.44 35.55 -24.64
C LEU A 19 -7.20 34.97 -23.44
N ALA A 20 -8.50 35.22 -23.33
CA ALA A 20 -9.32 34.64 -22.23
C ALA A 20 -9.59 33.14 -22.40
N LEU A 21 -9.63 32.64 -23.65
CA LEU A 21 -9.88 31.21 -23.93
C LEU A 21 -8.64 30.32 -23.73
N ASN A 22 -7.43 30.88 -23.70
CA ASN A 22 -6.21 30.12 -23.49
C ASN A 22 -5.95 29.76 -21.99
N ASN A 23 -6.78 30.24 -21.06
CA ASN A 23 -6.63 29.93 -19.63
C ASN A 23 -7.49 28.75 -19.17
N PHE A 24 -8.17 28.03 -20.04
CA PHE A 24 -9.10 26.95 -19.66
C PHE A 24 -8.61 25.54 -20.02
N SER A 25 -7.33 25.25 -19.93
CA SER A 25 -6.92 23.85 -20.00
C SER A 25 -5.64 23.58 -19.23
N CYS A 26 -5.69 23.78 -17.93
CA CYS A 26 -4.81 23.05 -17.05
C CYS A 26 -5.65 22.02 -16.30
N SER A 27 -6.08 20.99 -17.01
CA SER A 27 -6.48 19.73 -16.41
C SER A 27 -5.18 19.13 -15.83
N SER A 28 -4.87 19.47 -14.59
CA SER A 28 -3.77 18.82 -13.86
C SER A 28 -4.17 17.36 -13.67
N HIS A 29 -3.67 16.49 -14.55
CA HIS A 29 -3.81 15.05 -14.34
C HIS A 29 -3.16 14.70 -13.00
N LYS A 30 -3.96 14.15 -12.09
CA LYS A 30 -3.46 13.66 -10.82
C LYS A 30 -3.14 12.18 -10.98
N ASN A 31 -1.88 11.84 -10.91
CA ASN A 31 -1.44 10.45 -10.95
C ASN A 31 -1.33 9.91 -9.53
N ILE A 32 -1.85 8.73 -9.31
CA ILE A 32 -1.67 7.92 -8.11
C ILE A 32 -0.87 6.69 -8.51
N THR A 33 0.20 6.42 -7.80
CA THR A 33 0.98 5.19 -7.96
C THR A 33 0.62 4.24 -6.83
N ILE A 34 0.25 3.02 -7.17
CA ILE A 34 0.01 1.94 -6.21
C ILE A 34 1.11 0.90 -6.39
N LEU A 35 1.83 0.64 -5.32
CA LEU A 35 2.77 -0.46 -5.19
C LEU A 35 2.15 -1.52 -4.30
N HIS A 36 2.42 -2.78 -4.61
CA HIS A 36 2.04 -3.87 -3.73
C HIS A 36 3.09 -4.97 -3.67
N THR A 37 3.08 -5.66 -2.55
CA THR A 37 3.77 -6.93 -2.33
C THR A 37 2.78 -7.96 -1.82
N ASN A 38 3.14 -9.22 -1.86
CA ASN A 38 2.41 -10.35 -1.30
C ASN A 38 3.37 -11.51 -1.08
N ASP A 39 3.02 -12.44 -0.19
CA ASP A 39 3.74 -13.70 0.00
C ASP A 39 5.25 -13.49 0.20
N VAL A 40 5.61 -12.53 1.03
CA VAL A 40 7.03 -12.23 1.27
C VAL A 40 7.70 -13.23 2.21
N HIS A 41 6.90 -13.97 2.98
CA HIS A 41 7.31 -15.13 3.75
C HIS A 41 8.63 -14.93 4.51
N SER A 42 8.69 -13.84 5.30
CA SER A 42 9.84 -13.52 6.14
C SER A 42 11.20 -13.42 5.40
N HIS A 43 11.19 -13.29 4.05
CA HIS A 43 12.42 -13.15 3.28
C HIS A 43 13.03 -11.75 3.45
N VAL A 44 13.74 -11.59 4.58
CA VAL A 44 14.47 -10.36 4.92
C VAL A 44 15.66 -10.17 3.98
N GLU A 45 16.43 -11.25 3.78
CA GLU A 45 17.60 -11.25 2.92
C GLU A 45 17.25 -11.66 1.48
N PRO A 46 18.09 -11.29 0.51
CA PRO A 46 17.96 -11.84 -0.84
C PRO A 46 18.09 -13.35 -0.86
N PHE A 47 17.47 -14.00 -1.83
CA PHE A 47 17.74 -15.40 -2.10
C PHE A 47 19.23 -15.63 -2.32
N SER A 48 19.73 -16.82 -1.94
CA SER A 48 21.13 -17.16 -2.10
C SER A 48 21.58 -17.06 -3.57
N LYS A 49 22.88 -16.88 -3.78
CA LYS A 49 23.45 -16.87 -5.13
C LYS A 49 23.26 -18.20 -5.89
N ASP A 50 23.07 -19.29 -5.15
CA ASP A 50 22.93 -20.65 -5.69
C ASP A 50 21.44 -21.08 -5.77
N HIS A 51 20.48 -20.15 -5.52
CA HIS A 51 19.06 -20.46 -5.65
C HIS A 51 18.69 -20.77 -7.11
N SER A 52 17.96 -21.87 -7.33
CA SER A 52 17.69 -22.40 -8.68
C SER A 52 16.93 -21.46 -9.60
N GLU A 53 15.97 -20.68 -9.04
CA GLU A 53 15.07 -19.84 -9.84
C GLU A 53 15.37 -18.34 -9.68
N PHE A 54 15.74 -17.90 -8.47
CA PHE A 54 15.85 -16.50 -8.13
C PHE A 54 17.19 -16.13 -7.48
N PRO A 55 18.34 -16.48 -8.11
CA PRO A 55 19.64 -16.21 -7.51
C PRO A 55 19.83 -14.70 -7.24
N ASN A 56 20.22 -14.36 -6.03
CA ASN A 56 20.46 -12.99 -5.57
C ASN A 56 19.26 -12.04 -5.75
N LYS A 57 18.03 -12.51 -5.87
CA LYS A 57 16.85 -11.66 -6.00
C LYS A 57 16.16 -11.43 -4.64
N GLY A 58 15.29 -10.42 -4.56
CA GLY A 58 14.51 -10.11 -3.36
C GLY A 58 15.31 -9.38 -2.28
N GLY A 59 14.84 -9.51 -1.06
CA GLY A 59 15.38 -8.87 0.14
C GLY A 59 14.84 -7.46 0.41
N PHE A 60 14.73 -7.12 1.70
CA PHE A 60 14.16 -5.83 2.14
C PHE A 60 15.02 -4.63 1.73
N GLU A 61 16.34 -4.76 1.72
CA GLU A 61 17.24 -3.66 1.34
C GLU A 61 17.00 -3.20 -0.10
N ARG A 62 16.92 -4.14 -1.04
CA ARG A 62 16.64 -3.83 -2.44
C ARG A 62 15.23 -3.29 -2.64
N ARG A 63 14.26 -3.86 -1.91
CA ARG A 63 12.89 -3.38 -1.92
C ARG A 63 12.82 -1.94 -1.40
N ALA A 64 13.53 -1.61 -0.32
CA ALA A 64 13.63 -0.25 0.22
C ALA A 64 14.17 0.73 -0.81
N THR A 65 15.25 0.36 -1.50
CA THR A 65 15.86 1.18 -2.56
C THR A 65 14.86 1.44 -3.68
N LEU A 66 14.18 0.41 -4.18
CA LEU A 66 13.20 0.54 -5.25
C LEU A 66 12.00 1.40 -4.84
N ILE A 67 11.43 1.17 -3.66
CA ILE A 67 10.30 1.95 -3.15
C ILE A 67 10.69 3.42 -3.00
N SER A 68 11.86 3.70 -2.44
CA SER A 68 12.39 5.06 -2.27
C SER A 68 12.52 5.78 -3.61
N GLU A 69 13.08 5.12 -4.61
CA GLU A 69 13.23 5.68 -5.97
C GLU A 69 11.88 5.98 -6.63
N ILE A 70 10.92 5.05 -6.52
CA ILE A 70 9.58 5.25 -7.08
C ILE A 70 8.86 6.40 -6.37
N ARG A 71 8.94 6.50 -5.05
CA ARG A 71 8.33 7.59 -4.28
C ARG A 71 8.94 8.95 -4.59
N ARG A 72 10.25 8.99 -4.84
CA ARG A 72 10.93 10.22 -5.25
C ARG A 72 10.38 10.77 -6.57
N GLN A 73 10.05 9.89 -7.50
CA GLN A 73 9.46 10.24 -8.80
C GLN A 73 7.95 10.45 -8.73
N ASN A 74 7.28 9.76 -7.82
CA ASN A 74 5.82 9.72 -7.68
C ASN A 74 5.41 10.00 -6.22
N PRO A 75 5.28 11.25 -5.82
CA PRO A 75 4.98 11.61 -4.42
C PRO A 75 3.60 11.13 -3.94
N ASN A 76 2.68 10.82 -4.86
CA ASN A 76 1.37 10.25 -4.56
C ASN A 76 1.38 8.71 -4.61
N THR A 77 2.37 8.09 -4.02
CA THR A 77 2.48 6.62 -3.94
C THR A 77 1.79 6.09 -2.68
N LEU A 78 1.06 5.00 -2.84
CA LEU A 78 0.59 4.11 -1.78
C LEU A 78 1.28 2.76 -1.93
N LEU A 79 1.59 2.12 -0.79
CA LEU A 79 2.26 0.83 -0.73
C LEU A 79 1.45 -0.12 0.15
N PHE A 80 1.03 -1.24 -0.42
CA PHE A 80 0.21 -2.25 0.22
C PHE A 80 0.89 -3.61 0.25
N ASP A 81 0.43 -4.47 1.17
CA ASP A 81 0.79 -5.89 1.16
C ASP A 81 -0.48 -6.74 1.20
N ALA A 82 -0.49 -7.84 0.44
CA ALA A 82 -1.64 -8.72 0.31
C ALA A 82 -1.59 -9.95 1.24
N GLY A 83 -0.72 -9.93 2.25
CA GLY A 83 -0.63 -10.97 3.28
C GLY A 83 0.46 -12.01 3.03
N ASP A 84 0.50 -13.00 3.91
CA ASP A 84 1.55 -14.00 4.03
C ASP A 84 2.94 -13.35 4.21
N ILE A 85 2.97 -12.44 5.18
CA ILE A 85 4.18 -11.70 5.57
C ILE A 85 5.09 -12.61 6.38
N PHE A 86 4.50 -13.41 7.26
CA PHE A 86 5.17 -14.28 8.21
C PHE A 86 5.52 -15.64 7.63
N GLN A 87 6.29 -16.42 8.40
CA GLN A 87 6.69 -17.78 8.07
C GLN A 87 7.62 -17.86 6.83
N GLY A 88 8.42 -18.92 6.73
CA GLY A 88 9.25 -19.22 5.55
C GLY A 88 10.76 -19.11 5.80
N THR A 89 11.21 -18.32 6.77
CA THR A 89 12.64 -18.21 7.13
C THR A 89 12.88 -18.28 8.64
N PRO A 90 14.13 -18.51 9.09
CA PRO A 90 14.47 -18.51 10.51
C PRO A 90 14.13 -17.21 11.25
N TYR A 91 14.02 -16.07 10.56
CA TYR A 91 13.64 -14.81 11.20
C TYR A 91 12.29 -14.91 11.89
N PHE A 92 11.28 -15.45 11.22
CA PHE A 92 9.97 -15.66 11.86
C PHE A 92 10.05 -16.61 13.06
N ASN A 93 10.81 -17.71 12.95
CA ASN A 93 10.94 -18.69 14.00
C ASN A 93 11.57 -18.11 15.29
N PHE A 94 12.48 -17.15 15.16
CA PHE A 94 13.16 -16.52 16.30
C PHE A 94 12.45 -15.26 16.81
N TYR A 95 11.80 -14.50 15.95
CA TYR A 95 11.28 -13.17 16.26
C TYR A 95 9.76 -13.05 16.12
N GLY A 96 9.07 -14.10 15.63
CA GLY A 96 7.61 -14.18 15.59
C GLY A 96 6.93 -13.09 14.78
N GLY A 97 7.59 -12.50 13.80
CA GLY A 97 7.06 -11.42 12.95
C GLY A 97 7.50 -10.00 13.35
N GLU A 98 8.22 -9.84 14.44
CA GLU A 98 8.68 -8.52 14.92
C GLU A 98 9.56 -7.81 13.87
N ILE A 99 10.52 -8.53 13.29
CA ILE A 99 11.44 -7.96 12.30
C ILE A 99 10.68 -7.55 11.05
N GLU A 100 9.80 -8.40 10.56
CA GLU A 100 8.99 -8.17 9.38
C GLU A 100 8.17 -6.88 9.51
N PHE A 101 7.41 -6.75 10.59
CA PHE A 101 6.57 -5.56 10.82
C PHE A 101 7.41 -4.29 11.05
N LYS A 102 8.55 -4.39 11.73
CA LYS A 102 9.46 -3.25 11.88
C LYS A 102 10.03 -2.80 10.53
N LEU A 103 10.51 -3.73 9.70
CA LEU A 103 11.05 -3.42 8.38
C LEU A 103 9.97 -2.86 7.46
N MET A 104 8.77 -3.43 7.43
CA MET A 104 7.65 -2.90 6.65
C MET A 104 7.26 -1.49 7.11
N SER A 105 7.28 -1.24 8.43
CA SER A 105 7.05 0.09 8.99
C SER A 105 8.13 1.10 8.54
N MET A 106 9.39 0.67 8.48
CA MET A 106 10.49 1.50 7.96
C MET A 106 10.35 1.78 6.46
N LEU A 107 9.87 0.83 5.68
CA LEU A 107 9.57 1.01 4.26
C LEU A 107 8.33 1.89 4.02
N GLY A 108 7.56 2.16 5.07
CA GLY A 108 6.37 3.01 5.01
C GLY A 108 5.22 2.36 4.25
N TYR A 109 4.91 1.09 4.54
CA TYR A 109 3.66 0.51 4.08
C TYR A 109 2.49 1.34 4.59
N ASP A 110 1.46 1.50 3.77
CA ASP A 110 0.24 2.23 4.13
C ASP A 110 -0.79 1.27 4.75
N ALA A 111 -1.00 0.10 4.15
CA ALA A 111 -1.81 -0.96 4.72
C ALA A 111 -1.35 -2.36 4.30
N VAL A 112 -1.78 -3.35 5.08
CA VAL A 112 -1.62 -4.76 4.77
C VAL A 112 -2.95 -5.49 5.01
N THR A 113 -3.21 -6.58 4.27
CA THR A 113 -4.19 -7.57 4.67
C THR A 113 -3.51 -8.75 5.34
N ILE A 114 -4.30 -9.68 5.88
CA ILE A 114 -3.78 -10.81 6.65
C ILE A 114 -3.92 -12.06 5.77
N GLY A 115 -2.81 -12.76 5.55
CA GLY A 115 -2.80 -14.07 4.95
C GLY A 115 -2.94 -15.20 5.98
N ASN A 116 -2.97 -16.45 5.55
CA ASN A 116 -3.11 -17.58 6.47
C ASN A 116 -1.85 -17.79 7.32
N HIS A 117 -0.66 -17.58 6.77
CA HIS A 117 0.60 -17.73 7.50
C HIS A 117 0.84 -16.61 8.53
N ASP A 118 0.13 -15.50 8.43
CA ASP A 118 0.20 -14.45 9.46
C ASP A 118 -0.45 -14.90 10.78
N PHE A 119 -1.17 -16.04 10.78
CA PHE A 119 -1.72 -16.70 11.97
C PHE A 119 -0.92 -17.92 12.46
N ASP A 120 0.24 -18.22 11.91
CA ASP A 120 1.02 -19.42 12.28
C ASP A 120 1.40 -19.47 13.79
N ASN A 121 1.54 -18.31 14.42
CA ASN A 121 1.70 -18.19 15.87
C ASN A 121 0.36 -17.92 16.61
N GLY A 122 -0.76 -18.17 15.95
CA GLY A 122 -2.10 -17.90 16.47
C GLY A 122 -2.46 -16.41 16.51
N ILE A 123 -3.65 -16.12 17.01
CA ILE A 123 -4.15 -14.74 17.16
C ILE A 123 -3.28 -13.95 18.15
N ASP A 124 -2.84 -14.58 19.22
CA ASP A 124 -1.98 -13.97 20.23
C ASP A 124 -0.63 -13.58 19.63
N GLY A 125 -0.08 -14.44 18.75
CA GLY A 125 1.16 -14.17 18.04
C GLY A 125 1.05 -12.95 17.16
N LEU A 126 -0.02 -12.83 16.39
CA LEU A 126 -0.28 -11.65 15.56
C LEU A 126 -0.49 -10.39 16.43
N ASP A 127 -1.30 -10.50 17.49
CA ASP A 127 -1.56 -9.39 18.41
C ASP A 127 -0.28 -8.82 19.02
N ASN A 128 0.63 -9.69 19.43
CA ASN A 128 1.93 -9.28 19.98
C ASN A 128 2.77 -8.47 19.00
N GLN A 129 2.52 -8.59 17.70
CA GLN A 129 3.27 -7.85 16.66
C GLN A 129 2.62 -6.53 16.26
N LEU A 130 1.34 -6.32 16.54
CA LEU A 130 0.64 -5.08 16.18
C LEU A 130 1.36 -3.80 16.64
N PRO A 131 1.98 -3.74 17.83
CA PRO A 131 2.73 -2.56 18.27
C PRO A 131 3.92 -2.20 17.37
N ASN A 132 4.44 -3.15 16.59
CA ASN A 132 5.54 -2.95 15.66
C ASN A 132 5.08 -2.39 14.29
N ALA A 133 3.78 -2.48 14.00
CA ALA A 133 3.18 -1.99 12.76
C ALA A 133 2.89 -0.48 12.84
N LYS A 134 3.43 0.30 11.89
CA LYS A 134 3.08 1.72 11.66
C LYS A 134 2.22 1.89 10.41
N PHE A 135 1.51 0.85 10.03
CA PHE A 135 0.60 0.77 8.90
C PHE A 135 -0.74 0.22 9.35
N ASP A 136 -1.78 0.44 8.56
CA ASP A 136 -3.09 -0.10 8.86
C ASP A 136 -3.13 -1.62 8.54
N ILE A 137 -3.73 -2.41 9.44
CA ILE A 137 -4.06 -3.81 9.16
C ILE A 137 -5.55 -3.88 8.85
N ILE A 138 -5.89 -4.41 7.69
CA ILE A 138 -7.26 -4.45 7.18
C ILE A 138 -7.66 -5.86 6.76
N SER A 139 -8.87 -6.26 7.15
CA SER A 139 -9.49 -7.51 6.69
C SER A 139 -11.00 -7.36 6.67
N SER A 140 -11.61 -7.63 5.52
CA SER A 140 -13.05 -7.46 5.32
C SER A 140 -13.85 -8.75 5.47
N ASN A 141 -13.19 -9.90 5.42
CA ASN A 141 -13.86 -11.21 5.44
C ASN A 141 -13.52 -12.08 6.64
N TYR A 142 -12.59 -11.66 7.50
CA TYR A 142 -12.36 -12.34 8.77
C TYR A 142 -13.17 -11.66 9.88
N GLU A 143 -13.81 -12.48 10.73
CA GLU A 143 -14.56 -12.00 11.88
C GLU A 143 -13.69 -12.07 13.14
N PHE A 144 -13.42 -10.93 13.73
CA PHE A 144 -12.57 -10.82 14.94
C PHE A 144 -13.38 -10.54 16.21
N LYS A 145 -14.70 -10.58 16.14
CA LYS A 145 -15.57 -10.34 17.29
C LYS A 145 -15.30 -11.37 18.41
N ASN A 146 -15.27 -10.90 19.64
CA ASN A 146 -14.92 -11.66 20.83
C ASN A 146 -13.49 -12.25 20.84
N THR A 147 -12.58 -11.72 20.02
CA THR A 147 -11.15 -12.05 20.05
C THR A 147 -10.32 -10.87 20.56
N ILE A 148 -9.04 -11.09 20.87
CA ILE A 148 -8.12 -10.00 21.26
C ILE A 148 -7.81 -9.03 20.11
N LEU A 149 -8.13 -9.38 18.86
CA LEU A 149 -7.99 -8.56 17.67
C LEU A 149 -9.21 -7.68 17.40
N GLU A 150 -10.30 -7.85 18.17
CA GLU A 150 -11.48 -7.01 18.04
C GLU A 150 -11.13 -5.53 18.17
N SER A 151 -11.61 -4.71 17.27
CA SER A 151 -11.33 -3.26 17.17
C SER A 151 -9.88 -2.88 16.84
N LYS A 152 -8.96 -3.83 16.67
CA LYS A 152 -7.57 -3.57 16.27
C LYS A 152 -7.37 -3.66 14.75
N ILE A 153 -8.22 -4.43 14.09
CA ILE A 153 -8.20 -4.65 12.64
C ILE A 153 -9.43 -3.99 12.03
N SER A 154 -9.24 -3.21 10.99
CA SER A 154 -10.33 -2.50 10.31
C SER A 154 -10.82 -3.27 9.09
N ASN A 155 -12.13 -3.18 8.77
CA ASN A 155 -12.65 -3.83 7.58
C ASN A 155 -12.17 -3.15 6.28
N TYR A 156 -11.94 -1.83 6.33
CA TYR A 156 -11.44 -1.04 5.21
C TYR A 156 -10.78 0.25 5.69
N LYS A 157 -10.03 0.90 4.81
CA LYS A 157 -9.45 2.22 5.06
C LYS A 157 -9.68 3.14 3.85
N ILE A 158 -9.80 4.44 4.10
CA ILE A 158 -9.88 5.45 3.03
C ILE A 158 -8.66 6.35 3.13
N TYR A 159 -7.85 6.35 2.08
CA TYR A 159 -6.69 7.22 1.93
C TYR A 159 -7.04 8.43 1.06
N ASN A 160 -6.45 9.58 1.37
CA ASN A 160 -6.57 10.78 0.54
C ASN A 160 -5.18 11.13 -0.02
N LYS A 161 -5.02 11.03 -1.32
CA LYS A 161 -3.80 11.44 -2.03
C LYS A 161 -4.15 12.50 -3.07
N SER A 162 -3.58 13.68 -2.91
CA SER A 162 -3.85 14.84 -3.81
C SER A 162 -5.33 15.17 -4.01
N GLY A 163 -6.16 14.95 -2.98
CA GLY A 163 -7.60 15.20 -3.03
C GLY A 163 -8.42 14.08 -3.69
N ILE A 164 -7.78 12.95 -4.04
CA ILE A 164 -8.47 11.73 -4.49
C ILE A 164 -8.66 10.81 -3.28
N LYS A 165 -9.90 10.40 -3.02
CA LYS A 165 -10.23 9.40 -2.00
C LYS A 165 -10.12 8.01 -2.59
N ILE A 166 -9.31 7.16 -1.94
CA ILE A 166 -9.02 5.79 -2.36
C ILE A 166 -9.48 4.88 -1.24
N GLY A 167 -10.55 4.11 -1.48
CA GLY A 167 -11.01 3.07 -0.55
C GLY A 167 -10.17 1.80 -0.77
N VAL A 168 -9.67 1.23 0.31
CA VAL A 168 -8.88 0.00 0.32
C VAL A 168 -9.51 -0.98 1.28
N PHE A 169 -9.70 -2.20 0.86
CA PHE A 169 -10.16 -3.31 1.67
C PHE A 169 -9.29 -4.53 1.41
N GLY A 170 -9.20 -5.45 2.38
CA GLY A 170 -8.41 -6.67 2.29
C GLY A 170 -9.29 -7.90 2.34
N LEU A 171 -8.98 -8.90 1.54
CA LEU A 171 -9.60 -10.22 1.57
C LEU A 171 -8.51 -11.26 1.80
N GLY A 172 -8.63 -12.04 2.88
CA GLY A 172 -7.85 -13.23 3.10
C GLY A 172 -8.53 -14.45 2.51
N ILE A 173 -7.78 -15.54 2.37
CA ILE A 173 -8.31 -16.82 1.93
C ILE A 173 -9.17 -17.47 3.02
N GLU A 174 -9.96 -18.46 2.66
CA GLU A 174 -10.62 -19.30 3.65
C GLU A 174 -9.58 -20.06 4.47
N LEU A 175 -9.71 -19.99 5.82
CA LEU A 175 -8.79 -20.62 6.73
C LEU A 175 -9.23 -22.07 6.96
N GLU A 176 -8.72 -23.00 6.16
CA GLU A 176 -8.95 -24.43 6.29
C GLU A 176 -7.70 -25.14 6.82
N GLY A 177 -7.84 -25.98 7.85
CA GLY A 177 -6.77 -26.87 8.33
C GLY A 177 -6.16 -26.51 9.68
N PRO A 178 -5.12 -27.23 10.15
CA PRO A 178 -4.63 -27.17 11.52
C PRO A 178 -3.99 -25.84 11.94
N VAL A 179 -3.73 -24.94 11.02
CA VAL A 179 -3.01 -23.68 11.28
C VAL A 179 -3.89 -22.61 11.93
N SER A 180 -5.21 -22.70 11.81
CA SER A 180 -6.05 -21.56 12.17
C SER A 180 -7.35 -21.86 12.91
N TYR A 181 -7.77 -23.13 12.99
CA TYR A 181 -9.08 -23.48 13.53
C TYR A 181 -9.25 -23.33 15.05
N THR A 182 -8.19 -23.31 15.79
CA THR A 182 -8.29 -23.35 17.26
C THR A 182 -8.55 -22.00 17.92
N HIS A 183 -8.52 -20.90 17.16
CA HIS A 183 -8.55 -19.56 17.75
C HIS A 183 -9.54 -18.58 17.12
N LEU A 184 -10.21 -18.94 16.02
CA LEU A 184 -11.19 -18.07 15.34
C LEU A 184 -12.64 -18.55 15.45
N THR A 185 -12.90 -19.63 16.24
CA THR A 185 -14.27 -20.11 16.53
C THR A 185 -14.72 -19.76 17.93
#